data_de6e03f66c1ffa19341b71936e47f2b5
#
_entry.id   de6e03f66c1ffa19341b71936e47f2b5
#
_cell.length_a   1.000
_cell.length_b   1.000
_cell.length_c   1.000
_cell.angle_alpha   90.00
_cell.angle_beta   90.00
_cell.angle_gamma   90.00
#
_symmetry.space_group_name_H-M   'P 1'
#
loop_
_entity.id
_entity.type
_entity.pdbx_description
1 polymer ?
#
loop_
_entity_poly.entity_id
_entity_poly.type
_entity_poly.pdbx_seq_one_letter_code
_entity_poly.pdbx_strand_id
1 'polypeptide(L)'
;METTRQLGEWLGKEKKTIIYGGANLGLMEDIASAAKANGATLIGVVPKILEKNGKVSTLPDKLIHTVNLSDRKDVIVEESDILVALPGGIGTLDEVFHVMAASTIGYHHKKVIFYNVNGFYDTLLKALQQMAQAQFIRGLEKNEYYLVANSFNELINILKKPNLTDNND
;
A
#
# COMPACT_ATOMS: atom_id res chain seq x y z
N MET A 1 7.45 9.75 11.33
CA MET A 1 8.63 8.90 11.54
C MET A 1 8.41 7.83 12.61
N GLU A 2 7.98 8.15 13.82
CA GLU A 2 7.77 7.15 14.89
C GLU A 2 6.76 6.05 14.51
N THR A 3 5.59 6.44 14.03
CA THR A 3 4.51 5.54 13.61
C THR A 3 4.88 4.62 12.44
N THR A 4 5.73 5.10 11.54
CA THR A 4 6.20 4.32 10.38
C THR A 4 7.19 3.23 10.83
N ARG A 5 8.07 3.57 11.75
CA ARG A 5 9.00 2.62 12.36
C ARG A 5 8.28 1.56 13.16
N GLN A 6 7.29 1.95 13.98
CA GLN A 6 6.45 0.99 14.73
C GLN A 6 5.75 -0.02 13.81
N LEU A 7 5.25 0.42 12.65
CA LEU A 7 4.65 -0.48 11.68
C LEU A 7 5.68 -1.47 11.12
N GLY A 8 6.88 -1.00 10.75
CA GLY A 8 7.96 -1.86 10.29
C GLY A 8 8.36 -2.91 11.35
N GLU A 9 8.55 -2.49 12.59
CA GLU A 9 8.88 -3.40 13.70
C GLU A 9 7.79 -4.46 13.90
N TRP A 10 6.52 -4.07 13.85
CA TRP A 10 5.40 -5.00 13.98
C TRP A 10 5.36 -6.00 12.82
N LEU A 11 5.49 -5.53 11.59
CA LEU A 11 5.50 -6.39 10.40
C LEU A 11 6.64 -7.42 10.46
N GLY A 12 7.81 -7.01 10.96
CA GLY A 12 8.94 -7.89 11.17
C GLY A 12 8.68 -8.96 12.22
N LYS A 13 8.16 -8.58 13.39
CA LYS A 13 7.80 -9.51 14.48
C LYS A 13 6.75 -10.53 14.06
N GLU A 14 5.80 -10.12 13.23
CA GLU A 14 4.78 -10.99 12.64
C GLU A 14 5.29 -11.78 11.41
N LYS A 15 6.59 -11.65 11.07
CA LYS A 15 7.24 -12.33 9.93
C LYS A 15 6.48 -12.14 8.61
N LYS A 16 5.95 -10.93 8.39
CA LYS A 16 5.24 -10.60 7.16
C LYS A 16 6.21 -10.42 5.99
N THR A 17 5.75 -10.74 4.79
CA THR A 17 6.44 -10.33 3.56
C THR A 17 5.95 -8.95 3.17
N ILE A 18 6.88 -8.03 2.93
CA ILE A 18 6.60 -6.67 2.48
C ILE A 18 6.97 -6.55 1.00
N ILE A 19 5.99 -6.16 0.20
CA ILE A 19 6.18 -5.87 -1.22
C ILE A 19 6.10 -4.37 -1.39
N TYR A 20 7.12 -3.76 -1.98
CA TYR A 20 7.19 -2.31 -2.12
C TYR A 20 7.99 -1.89 -3.34
N GLY A 21 8.00 -0.60 -3.62
CA GLY A 21 8.64 -0.04 -4.80
C GLY A 21 10.16 -0.15 -4.89
N GLY A 22 10.81 -0.68 -3.87
CA GLY A 22 12.26 -0.96 -3.91
C GLY A 22 13.17 0.27 -4.03
N ALA A 23 12.65 1.50 -3.84
CA ALA A 23 13.46 2.71 -3.86
C ALA A 23 14.12 2.97 -2.50
N ASN A 24 15.33 3.51 -2.51
CA ASN A 24 16.12 3.84 -1.32
C ASN A 24 15.80 5.22 -0.74
N LEU A 25 14.53 5.64 -0.75
CA LEU A 25 14.10 6.98 -0.39
C LEU A 25 12.84 6.98 0.49
N GLY A 26 12.83 7.91 1.47
CA GLY A 26 11.64 8.29 2.23
C GLY A 26 11.14 7.25 3.21
N LEU A 27 9.85 7.38 3.58
CA LEU A 27 9.20 6.54 4.58
C LEU A 27 9.22 5.04 4.25
N MET A 28 9.28 4.68 2.97
CA MET A 28 9.30 3.28 2.54
C MET A 28 10.61 2.59 2.89
N GLU A 29 11.74 3.28 2.76
CA GLU A 29 13.04 2.74 3.17
C GLU A 29 13.14 2.61 4.70
N ASP A 30 12.58 3.59 5.43
CA ASP A 30 12.54 3.54 6.91
C ASP A 30 11.73 2.35 7.41
N ILE A 31 10.56 2.09 6.81
CA ILE A 31 9.73 0.90 7.12
C ILE A 31 10.45 -0.39 6.75
N ALA A 32 11.01 -0.46 5.55
CA ALA A 32 11.71 -1.65 5.07
C ALA A 32 12.88 -2.00 6.00
N SER A 33 13.67 -1.00 6.39
CA SER A 33 14.80 -1.18 7.32
C SER A 33 14.34 -1.72 8.67
N ALA A 34 13.32 -1.08 9.29
CA ALA A 34 12.79 -1.51 10.57
C ALA A 34 12.18 -2.92 10.51
N ALA A 35 11.46 -3.23 9.45
CA ALA A 35 10.85 -4.53 9.25
C ALA A 35 11.87 -5.64 9.06
N LYS A 36 12.90 -5.41 8.22
CA LYS A 36 13.98 -6.37 7.99
C LYS A 36 14.75 -6.67 9.28
N ALA A 37 15.08 -5.63 10.05
CA ALA A 37 15.77 -5.78 11.34
C ALA A 37 14.98 -6.62 12.36
N ASN A 38 13.67 -6.75 12.19
CA ASN A 38 12.77 -7.53 13.04
C ASN A 38 12.27 -8.85 12.40
N GLY A 39 12.77 -9.24 11.24
CA GLY A 39 12.56 -10.58 10.67
C GLY A 39 11.54 -10.66 9.51
N ALA A 40 11.12 -9.52 8.94
CA ALA A 40 10.32 -9.51 7.71
C ALA A 40 11.14 -9.92 6.49
N THR A 41 10.46 -10.52 5.50
CA THR A 41 10.99 -10.70 4.15
C THR A 41 10.63 -9.50 3.29
N LEU A 42 11.58 -8.98 2.51
CA LEU A 42 11.39 -7.81 1.66
C LEU A 42 11.47 -8.16 0.18
N ILE A 43 10.47 -7.75 -0.58
CA ILE A 43 10.43 -7.86 -2.04
C ILE A 43 10.32 -6.45 -2.63
N GLY A 44 11.33 -6.04 -3.38
CA GLY A 44 11.34 -4.79 -4.11
C GLY A 44 10.87 -4.99 -5.55
N VAL A 45 9.91 -4.20 -6.02
CA VAL A 45 9.44 -4.20 -7.42
C VAL A 45 9.96 -2.95 -8.11
N VAL A 46 10.95 -3.12 -9.00
CA VAL A 46 11.78 -2.03 -9.49
C VAL A 46 11.70 -1.92 -11.02
N PRO A 47 11.24 -0.78 -11.56
CA PRO A 47 11.32 -0.54 -12.99
C PRO A 47 12.77 -0.21 -13.40
N LYS A 48 13.15 -0.63 -14.60
CA LYS A 48 14.51 -0.46 -15.15
C LYS A 48 15.04 0.98 -15.08
N ILE A 49 14.16 1.97 -15.12
CA ILE A 49 14.57 3.38 -15.04
C ILE A 49 15.15 3.76 -13.67
N LEU A 50 14.65 3.16 -12.58
CA LEU A 50 15.17 3.42 -11.22
C LEU A 50 16.56 2.81 -11.04
N GLU A 51 16.82 1.66 -11.65
CA GLU A 51 18.15 1.02 -11.63
C GLU A 51 19.21 1.90 -12.28
N LYS A 52 18.88 2.45 -13.46
CA LYS A 52 19.80 3.37 -14.18
C LYS A 52 20.13 4.60 -13.37
N ASN A 53 19.24 5.05 -12.50
CA ASN A 53 19.44 6.25 -11.69
C ASN A 53 20.09 5.97 -10.32
N GLY A 54 20.47 4.72 -10.02
CA GLY A 54 21.10 4.33 -8.75
C GLY A 54 20.19 4.52 -7.52
N LYS A 55 18.86 4.50 -7.71
CA LYS A 55 17.88 4.75 -6.65
C LYS A 55 17.23 3.48 -6.09
N VAL A 56 17.89 2.34 -6.28
CA VAL A 56 17.38 1.05 -5.79
C VAL A 56 17.89 0.79 -4.38
N SER A 57 16.99 0.36 -3.50
CA SER A 57 17.33 -0.08 -2.15
C SER A 57 18.16 -1.37 -2.18
N THR A 58 19.11 -1.49 -1.25
CA THR A 58 19.90 -2.71 -1.04
C THR A 58 19.28 -3.63 0.02
N LEU A 59 18.13 -3.24 0.60
CA LEU A 59 17.46 -3.99 1.67
C LEU A 59 16.66 -5.22 1.17
N PRO A 60 16.03 -5.22 -0.02
CA PRO A 60 15.21 -6.35 -0.45
C PRO A 60 15.97 -7.67 -0.48
N ASP A 61 15.30 -8.73 -0.04
CA ASP A 61 15.78 -10.11 -0.17
C ASP A 61 15.60 -10.62 -1.60
N LYS A 62 14.59 -10.07 -2.30
CA LYS A 62 14.30 -10.35 -3.71
C LYS A 62 13.94 -9.06 -4.44
N LEU A 63 14.48 -8.90 -5.66
CA LEU A 63 14.07 -7.85 -6.59
C LEU A 63 13.26 -8.46 -7.73
N ILE A 64 12.13 -7.83 -8.06
CA ILE A 64 11.35 -8.11 -9.26
C ILE A 64 11.54 -6.92 -10.20
N HIS A 65 12.13 -7.19 -11.37
CA HIS A 65 12.40 -6.17 -12.38
C HIS A 65 11.23 -6.03 -13.32
N THR A 66 10.79 -4.80 -13.53
CA THR A 66 9.64 -4.49 -14.38
C THR A 66 10.04 -3.59 -15.55
N VAL A 67 9.26 -3.64 -16.63
CA VAL A 67 9.58 -2.90 -17.85
C VAL A 67 9.29 -1.40 -17.67
N ASN A 68 8.16 -1.08 -17.03
CA ASN A 68 7.67 0.29 -16.84
C ASN A 68 6.87 0.42 -15.55
N LEU A 69 6.29 1.60 -15.30
CA LEU A 69 5.50 1.88 -14.09
C LEU A 69 4.15 1.13 -14.05
N SER A 70 3.55 0.84 -15.20
CA SER A 70 2.29 0.09 -15.24
C SER A 70 2.52 -1.36 -14.84
N ASP A 71 3.49 -2.03 -15.46
CA ASP A 71 3.94 -3.39 -15.12
C ASP A 71 4.32 -3.51 -13.63
N ARG A 72 5.01 -2.51 -13.08
CA ARG A 72 5.32 -2.45 -11.64
C ARG A 72 4.07 -2.46 -10.77
N LYS A 73 3.07 -1.65 -11.11
CA LYS A 73 1.82 -1.58 -10.35
C LYS A 73 1.04 -2.90 -10.41
N ASP A 74 0.97 -3.51 -11.59
CA ASP A 74 0.32 -4.81 -11.78
C ASP A 74 0.99 -5.89 -10.91
N VAL A 75 2.31 -5.99 -10.94
CA VAL A 75 3.07 -6.94 -10.10
C VAL A 75 2.85 -6.70 -8.60
N ILE A 76 2.87 -5.45 -8.14
CA ILE A 76 2.61 -5.13 -6.73
C ILE A 76 1.21 -5.59 -6.32
N VAL A 77 0.22 -5.37 -7.16
CA VAL A 77 -1.17 -5.79 -6.87
C VAL A 77 -1.30 -7.31 -6.88
N GLU A 78 -0.73 -7.99 -7.86
CA GLU A 78 -0.80 -9.44 -7.99
C GLU A 78 -0.16 -10.17 -6.80
N GLU A 79 1.04 -9.74 -6.42
CA GLU A 79 1.84 -10.36 -5.37
C GLU A 79 1.38 -10.01 -3.94
N SER A 80 0.51 -9.02 -3.76
CA SER A 80 0.08 -8.55 -2.44
C SER A 80 -1.29 -9.09 -2.04
N ASP A 81 -1.43 -9.57 -0.81
CA ASP A 81 -2.73 -9.92 -0.21
C ASP A 81 -3.44 -8.67 0.31
N ILE A 82 -2.70 -7.73 0.88
CA ILE A 82 -3.19 -6.51 1.52
C ILE A 82 -2.36 -5.33 1.01
N LEU A 83 -3.02 -4.23 0.70
CA LEU A 83 -2.41 -3.01 0.19
C LEU A 83 -2.60 -1.87 1.20
N VAL A 84 -1.49 -1.28 1.64
CA VAL A 84 -1.49 -0.18 2.62
C VAL A 84 -0.87 1.06 1.99
N ALA A 85 -1.64 2.13 1.93
CA ALA A 85 -1.16 3.44 1.52
C ALA A 85 -0.66 4.23 2.73
N LEU A 86 0.66 4.42 2.81
CA LEU A 86 1.29 5.31 3.77
C LEU A 86 1.18 6.77 3.30
N PRO A 87 1.32 7.77 4.21
CA PRO A 87 1.47 9.15 3.78
C PRO A 87 2.54 9.29 2.69
N GLY A 88 2.15 9.79 1.53
CA GLY A 88 3.03 9.85 0.36
C GLY A 88 2.54 10.83 -0.70
N GLY A 89 3.30 10.98 -1.76
CA GLY A 89 3.04 11.91 -2.85
C GLY A 89 2.32 11.28 -4.04
N ILE A 90 2.59 11.84 -5.22
CA ILE A 90 1.93 11.47 -6.49
C ILE A 90 2.12 9.99 -6.83
N GLY A 91 3.31 9.42 -6.56
CA GLY A 91 3.55 7.99 -6.82
C GLY A 91 2.65 7.07 -5.99
N THR A 92 2.44 7.39 -4.71
CA THR A 92 1.51 6.66 -3.84
C THR A 92 0.07 6.79 -4.34
N LEU A 93 -0.35 7.98 -4.75
CA LEU A 93 -1.69 8.20 -5.29
C LEU A 93 -1.90 7.45 -6.62
N ASP A 94 -0.91 7.42 -7.50
CA ASP A 94 -0.94 6.65 -8.74
C ASP A 94 -1.14 5.15 -8.46
N GLU A 95 -0.43 4.59 -7.49
CA GLU A 95 -0.59 3.19 -7.07
C GLU A 95 -1.97 2.95 -6.44
N VAL A 96 -2.43 3.82 -5.55
CA VAL A 96 -3.75 3.73 -4.91
C VAL A 96 -4.87 3.75 -5.93
N PHE A 97 -4.86 4.71 -6.85
CA PHE A 97 -5.91 4.82 -7.87
C PHE A 97 -5.86 3.69 -8.89
N HIS A 98 -4.68 3.16 -9.21
CA HIS A 98 -4.55 1.97 -10.03
C HIS A 98 -5.29 0.77 -9.41
N VAL A 99 -5.05 0.51 -8.12
CA VAL A 99 -5.74 -0.56 -7.37
C VAL A 99 -7.24 -0.33 -7.36
N MET A 100 -7.70 0.87 -6.98
CA MET A 100 -9.12 1.18 -6.89
C MET A 100 -9.81 1.09 -8.26
N ALA A 101 -9.19 1.63 -9.32
CA ALA A 101 -9.73 1.57 -10.68
C ALA A 101 -9.87 0.13 -11.18
N ALA A 102 -8.86 -0.71 -10.98
CA ALA A 102 -8.91 -2.13 -11.34
C ALA A 102 -10.02 -2.89 -10.61
N SER A 103 -10.25 -2.55 -9.33
CA SER A 103 -11.36 -3.11 -8.54
C SER A 103 -12.72 -2.70 -9.08
N THR A 104 -12.89 -1.46 -9.57
CA THR A 104 -14.20 -0.99 -10.10
C THR A 104 -14.65 -1.76 -11.34
N ILE A 105 -13.75 -2.33 -12.11
CA ILE A 105 -14.04 -3.10 -13.33
C ILE A 105 -13.90 -4.61 -13.13
N GLY A 106 -13.71 -5.06 -11.88
CA GLY A 106 -13.75 -6.46 -11.50
C GLY A 106 -12.48 -7.25 -11.76
N TYR A 107 -11.31 -6.63 -11.96
CA TYR A 107 -10.05 -7.37 -12.05
C TYR A 107 -9.68 -8.06 -10.74
N HIS A 108 -10.04 -7.46 -9.60
CA HIS A 108 -9.86 -8.03 -8.27
C HIS A 108 -10.81 -7.36 -7.28
N HIS A 109 -10.85 -7.88 -6.04
CA HIS A 109 -11.63 -7.31 -4.93
C HIS A 109 -10.75 -6.83 -3.77
N LYS A 110 -9.46 -6.61 -4.02
CA LYS A 110 -8.51 -6.10 -3.02
C LYS A 110 -8.84 -4.64 -2.70
N LYS A 111 -8.76 -4.30 -1.41
CA LYS A 111 -9.00 -2.94 -0.90
C LYS A 111 -7.69 -2.28 -0.54
N VAL A 112 -7.64 -0.96 -0.69
CA VAL A 112 -6.53 -0.15 -0.15
C VAL A 112 -6.86 0.25 1.28
N ILE A 113 -5.92 0.10 2.19
CA ILE A 113 -6.01 0.65 3.54
C ILE A 113 -5.26 1.97 3.57
N PHE A 114 -5.96 3.09 3.69
CA PHE A 114 -5.32 4.38 3.94
C PHE A 114 -4.86 4.45 5.38
N TYR A 115 -3.55 4.50 5.62
CA TYR A 115 -3.01 4.82 6.93
C TYR A 115 -3.01 6.32 7.13
N ASN A 116 -4.13 6.82 7.66
CA ASN A 116 -4.48 8.25 7.75
C ASN A 116 -3.89 8.92 9.00
N VAL A 117 -2.58 8.82 9.16
CA VAL A 117 -1.86 9.41 10.29
C VAL A 117 -2.03 10.93 10.29
N ASN A 118 -2.48 11.49 11.42
CA ASN A 118 -2.72 12.92 11.60
C ASN A 118 -3.62 13.55 10.52
N GLY A 119 -4.57 12.78 9.97
CA GLY A 119 -5.50 13.28 8.96
C GLY A 119 -4.86 13.56 7.59
N PHE A 120 -3.71 12.94 7.29
CA PHE A 120 -2.98 13.20 6.04
C PHE A 120 -3.85 13.03 4.79
N TYR A 121 -4.75 12.06 4.79
CA TYR A 121 -5.64 11.76 3.67
C TYR A 121 -7.04 12.40 3.79
N ASP A 122 -7.35 13.17 4.82
CA ASP A 122 -8.70 13.71 5.06
C ASP A 122 -9.27 14.46 3.85
N THR A 123 -8.48 15.31 3.21
CA THR A 123 -8.91 16.07 2.02
C THR A 123 -9.20 15.15 0.83
N LEU A 124 -8.38 14.15 0.61
CA LEU A 124 -8.58 13.15 -0.46
C LEU A 124 -9.84 12.32 -0.20
N LEU A 125 -10.00 11.83 1.03
CA LEU A 125 -11.16 11.03 1.42
C LEU A 125 -12.46 11.83 1.28
N LYS A 126 -12.45 13.11 1.66
CA LYS A 126 -13.57 14.03 1.45
C LYS A 126 -13.90 14.22 -0.04
N ALA A 127 -12.88 14.35 -0.89
CA ALA A 127 -13.09 14.46 -2.34
C ALA A 127 -13.72 13.18 -2.91
N LEU A 128 -13.26 11.99 -2.51
CA LEU A 128 -13.87 10.72 -2.91
C LEU A 128 -15.33 10.61 -2.47
N GLN A 129 -15.66 11.04 -1.24
CA GLN A 129 -17.04 11.07 -0.75
C GLN A 129 -17.92 12.02 -1.56
N GLN A 130 -17.42 13.20 -1.93
CA GLN A 130 -18.16 14.15 -2.79
C GLN A 130 -18.44 13.55 -4.17
N MET A 131 -17.47 12.85 -4.76
CA MET A 131 -17.65 12.15 -6.03
C MET A 131 -18.69 11.02 -5.92
N ALA A 132 -18.72 10.29 -4.80
CA ALA A 132 -19.73 9.27 -4.55
C ALA A 132 -21.14 9.87 -4.39
N GLN A 133 -21.27 10.98 -3.64
CA GLN A 133 -22.54 11.72 -3.51
C GLN A 133 -23.05 12.23 -4.86
N ALA A 134 -22.15 12.64 -5.75
CA ALA A 134 -22.46 13.03 -7.11
C ALA A 134 -22.65 11.83 -8.07
N GLN A 135 -22.66 10.59 -7.55
CA GLN A 135 -22.86 9.33 -8.28
C GLN A 135 -21.77 8.96 -9.29
N PHE A 136 -20.57 9.55 -9.20
CA PHE A 136 -19.43 9.17 -10.02
C PHE A 136 -18.69 7.94 -9.48
N ILE A 137 -18.77 7.67 -8.18
CA ILE A 137 -18.20 6.47 -7.56
C ILE A 137 -19.35 5.68 -6.90
N ARG A 138 -19.57 4.45 -7.35
CA ARG A 138 -20.57 3.54 -6.78
C ARG A 138 -19.89 2.60 -5.78
N GLY A 139 -20.62 2.13 -4.78
CA GLY A 139 -20.11 1.14 -3.80
C GLY A 139 -19.19 1.72 -2.71
N LEU A 140 -18.96 3.03 -2.70
CA LEU A 140 -18.10 3.66 -1.69
C LEU A 140 -18.69 3.55 -0.28
N GLU A 141 -20.02 3.64 -0.16
CA GLU A 141 -20.76 3.49 1.08
C GLU A 141 -20.65 2.10 1.71
N LYS A 142 -20.31 1.09 0.90
CA LYS A 142 -20.08 -0.30 1.33
C LYS A 142 -18.59 -0.61 1.62
N ASN A 143 -17.74 0.40 1.61
CA ASN A 143 -16.29 0.24 1.74
C ASN A 143 -15.70 -0.76 0.73
N GLU A 144 -16.20 -0.76 -0.50
CA GLU A 144 -15.78 -1.72 -1.53
C GLU A 144 -14.33 -1.51 -1.99
N TYR A 145 -13.81 -0.27 -1.98
CA TYR A 145 -12.51 0.06 -2.56
C TYR A 145 -11.44 0.34 -1.55
N TYR A 146 -11.78 0.87 -0.37
CA TYR A 146 -10.79 1.19 0.64
C TYR A 146 -11.32 1.09 2.07
N LEU A 147 -10.38 1.01 2.99
CA LEU A 147 -10.58 1.16 4.43
C LEU A 147 -9.71 2.31 4.93
N VAL A 148 -10.03 2.87 6.08
CA VAL A 148 -9.25 3.94 6.71
C VAL A 148 -8.82 3.49 8.11
N ALA A 149 -7.54 3.67 8.41
CA ALA A 149 -6.98 3.48 9.73
C ALA A 149 -6.38 4.81 10.19
N ASN A 150 -6.98 5.44 11.22
CA ASN A 150 -6.55 6.74 11.74
C ASN A 150 -5.47 6.62 12.82
N SER A 151 -5.20 5.41 13.27
CA SER A 151 -4.20 5.11 14.30
C SER A 151 -3.47 3.80 13.99
N PHE A 152 -2.30 3.63 14.64
CA PHE A 152 -1.55 2.39 14.57
C PHE A 152 -2.38 1.19 15.02
N ASN A 153 -3.12 1.32 16.12
CA ASN A 153 -3.96 0.23 16.64
C ASN A 153 -5.08 -0.16 15.66
N GLU A 154 -5.73 0.82 15.02
CA GLU A 154 -6.73 0.55 13.99
C GLU A 154 -6.11 -0.21 12.80
N LEU A 155 -4.95 0.24 12.32
CA LEU A 155 -4.25 -0.44 11.23
C LEU A 155 -3.93 -1.89 11.58
N ILE A 156 -3.34 -2.15 12.75
CA ILE A 156 -3.00 -3.49 13.19
C ILE A 156 -4.25 -4.37 13.33
N ASN A 157 -5.35 -3.82 13.84
CA ASN A 157 -6.61 -4.56 13.94
C ASN A 157 -7.17 -4.96 12.57
N ILE A 158 -7.01 -4.10 11.56
CA ILE A 158 -7.38 -4.43 10.18
C ILE A 158 -6.44 -5.52 9.64
N LEU A 159 -5.12 -5.35 9.78
CA LEU A 159 -4.11 -6.28 9.26
C LEU A 159 -4.15 -7.68 9.89
N LYS A 160 -4.74 -7.83 11.07
CA LYS A 160 -4.92 -9.12 11.74
C LYS A 160 -6.16 -9.90 11.29
N LYS A 161 -7.09 -9.27 10.55
CA LYS A 161 -8.29 -9.96 10.06
C LYS A 161 -7.91 -10.94 8.93
N PRO A 162 -8.35 -12.19 8.99
CA PRO A 162 -7.94 -13.22 8.02
C PRO A 162 -8.45 -12.98 6.59
N ASN A 163 -9.55 -12.24 6.41
CA ASN A 163 -10.22 -12.06 5.11
C ASN A 163 -10.60 -10.60 4.89
N LEU A 164 -9.66 -9.80 4.34
CA LEU A 164 -9.98 -8.44 3.89
C LEU A 164 -10.62 -8.41 2.49
N THR A 165 -10.59 -9.54 1.78
CA THR A 165 -11.08 -9.69 0.40
C THR A 165 -12.47 -10.34 0.31
N ASP A 166 -12.92 -11.02 1.36
CA ASP A 166 -14.24 -11.66 1.33
C ASP A 166 -15.32 -10.64 1.71
N ASN A 167 -16.05 -10.18 0.72
CA ASN A 167 -17.39 -9.68 0.92
C ASN A 167 -18.24 -10.93 1.23
N ASN A 168 -18.51 -11.20 2.51
CA ASN A 168 -19.59 -12.10 2.82
C ASN A 168 -20.87 -11.51 2.23
N ASP A 169 -21.53 -12.32 1.41
CA ASP A 169 -22.84 -12.13 0.81
C ASP A 169 -23.88 -11.47 1.75
#